data_874edaba5c84f756e59d2357c3ab77d9
#
_entry.id   874edaba5c84f756e59d2357c3ab77d9
#
_cell.length_a   1.000
_cell.length_b   1.000
_cell.length_c   1.000
_cell.angle_alpha   90.00
_cell.angle_beta   90.00
_cell.angle_gamma   90.00
#
_symmetry.space_group_name_H-M   'P 1'
#
loop_
_entity.id
_entity.type
_entity.pdbx_description
1 polymer ?
#
loop_
_entity_poly.entity_id
_entity_poly.type
_entity_poly.pdbx_seq_one_letter_code
_entity_poly.pdbx_strand_id
1 'polypeptide(L)'
;MIDLPADLPADLVPLSWLVGVWEGSGVIDYAASDHRYTGEFGYRVSFSHDGGDALNYAASGWMLGDDGQPGVSLVSEVGYWRLARPLTDADAGPGLLPPVAAGAARTVDDVEALRNDDGGFDVEVVLAHADGVSELYVGQIKGPRIDIATDAVVRPSGVKAYTAATRMYGLVGGHLLWAWDIAALGQELGSHASARLAKAE
;
A
#
# COMPACT_ATOMS: atom_id res chain seq x y z
N MET A 1 19.67 -7.37 9.96
CA MET A 1 18.72 -7.42 11.12
C MET A 1 17.91 -6.14 11.01
N ILE A 2 16.59 -6.23 10.94
CA ILE A 2 15.74 -5.03 10.90
C ILE A 2 15.71 -4.48 12.31
N ASP A 3 16.14 -3.24 12.49
CA ASP A 3 16.11 -2.55 13.78
C ASP A 3 14.66 -2.07 13.99
N LEU A 4 13.93 -2.74 14.88
CA LEU A 4 12.55 -2.38 15.18
C LEU A 4 12.55 -1.20 16.16
N PRO A 5 11.78 -0.13 15.89
CA PRO A 5 11.55 0.92 16.87
C PRO A 5 11.01 0.33 18.18
N ALA A 6 11.54 0.78 19.32
CA ALA A 6 11.16 0.23 20.63
C ALA A 6 9.69 0.51 21.02
N ASP A 7 9.05 1.42 20.33
CA ASP A 7 7.66 1.87 20.51
C ASP A 7 6.70 1.37 19.42
N LEU A 8 7.15 0.44 18.56
CA LEU A 8 6.30 -0.10 17.49
C LEU A 8 5.18 -0.96 18.08
N PRO A 9 3.90 -0.64 17.81
CA PRO A 9 2.77 -1.48 18.21
C PRO A 9 2.89 -2.90 17.68
N ALA A 10 2.43 -3.89 18.47
CA ALA A 10 2.52 -5.30 18.08
C ALA A 10 1.81 -5.60 16.74
N ASP A 11 0.68 -4.95 16.47
CA ASP A 11 -0.07 -5.06 15.23
C ASP A 11 0.75 -4.65 13.98
N LEU A 12 1.76 -3.80 14.15
CA LEU A 12 2.60 -3.32 13.06
C LEU A 12 3.88 -4.14 12.86
N VAL A 13 4.19 -5.09 13.75
CA VAL A 13 5.40 -5.91 13.63
C VAL A 13 5.50 -6.66 12.30
N PRO A 14 4.44 -7.31 11.78
CA PRO A 14 4.50 -7.95 10.46
C PRO A 14 4.76 -6.97 9.31
N LEU A 15 4.35 -5.71 9.44
CA LEU A 15 4.50 -4.63 8.44
C LEU A 15 5.76 -3.77 8.66
N SER A 16 6.52 -4.03 9.72
CA SER A 16 7.62 -3.16 10.19
C SER A 16 8.71 -2.88 9.15
N TRP A 17 8.96 -3.83 8.26
CA TRP A 17 9.96 -3.70 7.20
C TRP A 17 9.61 -2.65 6.14
N LEU A 18 8.32 -2.25 6.04
CA LEU A 18 7.87 -1.14 5.18
C LEU A 18 8.24 0.23 5.77
N VAL A 19 8.30 0.36 7.10
CA VAL A 19 8.44 1.66 7.79
C VAL A 19 9.66 2.44 7.30
N GLY A 20 9.42 3.68 6.91
CA GLY A 20 10.40 4.63 6.40
C GLY A 20 9.99 5.22 5.07
N VAL A 21 10.93 5.91 4.45
CA VAL A 21 10.77 6.50 3.12
C VAL A 21 11.57 5.68 2.12
N TRP A 22 10.95 5.37 0.99
CA TRP A 22 11.55 4.61 -0.09
C TRP A 22 11.46 5.42 -1.38
N GLU A 23 12.58 5.52 -2.09
CA GLU A 23 12.67 6.29 -3.34
C GLU A 23 13.41 5.50 -4.41
N GLY A 24 13.02 5.72 -5.65
CA GLY A 24 13.67 5.09 -6.79
C GLY A 24 12.92 5.33 -8.08
N SER A 25 13.20 4.49 -9.05
CA SER A 25 12.57 4.57 -10.37
C SER A 25 11.97 3.23 -10.78
N GLY A 26 11.13 3.31 -11.79
CA GLY A 26 10.47 2.18 -12.39
C GLY A 26 10.10 2.41 -13.83
N VAL A 27 9.38 1.46 -14.39
CA VAL A 27 8.91 1.50 -15.79
C VAL A 27 7.40 1.35 -15.85
N ILE A 28 6.79 2.09 -16.77
CA ILE A 28 5.39 1.95 -17.18
C ILE A 28 5.38 1.29 -18.55
N ASP A 29 4.51 0.29 -18.71
CA ASP A 29 4.17 -0.29 -20.00
C ASP A 29 2.72 -0.77 -19.98
N TYR A 30 1.82 0.01 -20.58
CA TYR A 30 0.40 -0.29 -20.59
C TYR A 30 -0.24 0.06 -21.95
N ALA A 31 -0.88 -0.91 -22.56
CA ALA A 31 -1.60 -0.71 -23.81
C ALA A 31 -3.10 -0.54 -23.52
N ALA A 32 -3.71 0.54 -24.03
CA ALA A 32 -5.14 0.78 -23.94
C ALA A 32 -5.66 1.30 -25.29
N SER A 33 -6.60 0.57 -25.88
CA SER A 33 -7.16 0.87 -27.21
C SER A 33 -6.06 1.01 -28.27
N ASP A 34 -5.89 2.20 -28.82
CA ASP A 34 -4.93 2.55 -29.88
C ASP A 34 -3.67 3.26 -29.33
N HIS A 35 -3.56 3.38 -28.01
CA HIS A 35 -2.44 4.07 -27.36
C HIS A 35 -1.66 3.14 -26.43
N ARG A 36 -0.33 3.26 -26.45
CA ARG A 36 0.55 2.58 -25.52
C ARG A 36 1.25 3.61 -24.64
N TYR A 37 1.05 3.48 -23.34
CA TYR A 37 1.70 4.30 -22.32
C TYR A 37 3.00 3.62 -21.92
N THR A 38 4.14 4.26 -22.20
CA THR A 38 5.47 3.72 -21.87
C THR A 38 6.35 4.83 -21.32
N GLY A 39 7.29 4.48 -20.48
CA GLY A 39 8.32 5.40 -20.00
C GLY A 39 8.89 5.00 -18.66
N GLU A 40 9.90 5.74 -18.24
CA GLU A 40 10.46 5.66 -16.91
C GLU A 40 9.77 6.66 -15.98
N PHE A 41 9.60 6.28 -14.73
CA PHE A 41 9.03 7.15 -13.71
C PHE A 41 9.86 7.12 -12.43
N GLY A 42 9.89 8.25 -11.74
CA GLY A 42 10.34 8.33 -10.36
C GLY A 42 9.19 8.05 -9.40
N TYR A 43 9.47 7.40 -8.28
CA TYR A 43 8.48 7.08 -7.27
C TYR A 43 9.06 7.25 -5.87
N ARG A 44 8.25 7.88 -5.02
CA ARG A 44 8.53 8.02 -3.59
C ARG A 44 7.34 7.52 -2.81
N VAL A 45 7.59 6.68 -1.83
CA VAL A 45 6.56 6.18 -0.89
C VAL A 45 7.07 6.27 0.54
N SER A 46 6.19 6.65 1.46
CA SER A 46 6.46 6.68 2.88
C SER A 46 5.45 5.84 3.65
N PHE A 47 5.96 5.10 4.62
CA PHE A 47 5.20 4.38 5.62
C PHE A 47 5.62 4.86 7.00
N SER A 48 4.66 5.30 7.80
CA SER A 48 4.91 5.77 9.16
C SER A 48 3.78 5.31 10.09
N HIS A 49 3.93 5.48 11.39
CA HIS A 49 2.87 5.23 12.37
C HIS A 49 2.84 6.34 13.42
N ASP A 50 1.71 6.49 14.07
CA ASP A 50 1.46 7.42 15.17
C ASP A 50 1.21 6.71 16.51
N GLY A 51 1.54 5.40 16.57
CA GLY A 51 1.31 4.55 17.74
C GLY A 51 -0.01 3.79 17.69
N GLY A 52 -0.82 3.95 16.64
CA GLY A 52 -2.02 3.14 16.38
C GLY A 52 -1.71 1.79 15.72
N ASP A 53 -2.75 1.06 15.35
CA ASP A 53 -2.69 -0.28 14.75
C ASP A 53 -2.63 -0.28 13.21
N ALA A 54 -2.42 0.89 12.60
CA ALA A 54 -2.27 1.05 11.17
C ALA A 54 -1.01 1.85 10.81
N LEU A 55 -0.40 1.53 9.66
CA LEU A 55 0.59 2.40 9.04
C LEU A 55 -0.12 3.49 8.24
N ASN A 56 0.35 4.72 8.40
CA ASN A 56 0.08 5.82 7.49
C ASN A 56 0.89 5.59 6.21
N TYR A 57 0.27 5.81 5.06
CA TYR A 57 0.88 5.67 3.74
C TYR A 57 0.72 6.95 2.94
N ALA A 58 1.78 7.36 2.26
CA ALA A 58 1.71 8.41 1.24
C ALA A 58 2.67 8.09 0.11
N ALA A 59 2.23 8.24 -1.13
CA ALA A 59 3.08 8.02 -2.29
C ALA A 59 2.85 9.08 -3.38
N SER A 60 3.90 9.32 -4.15
CA SER A 60 3.87 10.15 -5.34
C SER A 60 4.76 9.58 -6.44
N GLY A 61 4.30 9.72 -7.68
CA GLY A 61 5.03 9.30 -8.86
C GLY A 61 4.99 10.37 -9.95
N TRP A 62 6.04 10.44 -10.74
CA TRP A 62 6.20 11.41 -11.82
C TRP A 62 6.97 10.81 -12.97
N MET A 63 6.66 11.21 -14.20
CA MET A 63 7.48 10.83 -15.35
C MET A 63 8.91 11.37 -15.20
N LEU A 64 9.88 10.59 -15.65
CA LEU A 64 11.24 11.07 -15.82
C LEU A 64 11.44 11.54 -17.27
N GLY A 65 12.06 12.69 -17.42
CA GLY A 65 12.52 13.18 -18.72
C GLY A 65 13.76 12.40 -19.20
N ASP A 66 14.13 12.60 -20.45
CA ASP A 66 15.35 12.01 -21.05
C ASP A 66 16.64 12.40 -20.30
N ASP A 67 16.61 13.51 -19.57
CA ASP A 67 17.68 14.00 -18.69
C ASP A 67 17.61 13.45 -17.26
N GLY A 68 16.65 12.56 -16.98
CA GLY A 68 16.39 11.99 -15.67
C GLY A 68 15.73 12.96 -14.67
N GLN A 69 15.33 14.15 -15.12
CA GLN A 69 14.66 15.12 -14.23
C GLN A 69 13.16 14.82 -14.07
N PRO A 70 12.59 15.16 -12.90
CA PRO A 70 11.16 15.03 -12.67
C PRO A 70 10.35 15.84 -13.67
N GLY A 71 9.39 15.19 -14.32
CA GLY A 71 8.44 15.76 -15.27
C GLY A 71 7.01 15.82 -14.72
N VAL A 72 6.05 15.37 -15.52
CA VAL A 72 4.63 15.39 -15.18
C VAL A 72 4.33 14.46 -14.00
N SER A 73 3.55 14.97 -13.02
CA SER A 73 3.02 14.13 -11.94
C SER A 73 2.04 13.10 -12.50
N LEU A 74 2.18 11.84 -12.08
CA LEU A 74 1.37 10.72 -12.52
C LEU A 74 0.35 10.30 -11.47
N VAL A 75 0.80 10.20 -10.22
CA VAL A 75 0.00 9.72 -9.10
C VAL A 75 0.37 10.45 -7.82
N SER A 76 -0.63 10.73 -7.01
CA SER A 76 -0.48 11.12 -5.61
C SER A 76 -1.57 10.41 -4.84
N GLU A 77 -1.18 9.62 -3.84
CA GLU A 77 -2.08 8.81 -3.05
C GLU A 77 -1.70 8.81 -1.58
N VAL A 78 -2.70 8.63 -0.73
CA VAL A 78 -2.56 8.51 0.72
C VAL A 78 -3.45 7.39 1.22
N GLY A 79 -3.15 6.84 2.39
CA GLY A 79 -4.00 5.80 2.97
C GLY A 79 -3.47 5.14 4.21
N TYR A 80 -4.06 4.00 4.54
CA TYR A 80 -3.77 3.23 5.75
C TYR A 80 -3.61 1.75 5.43
N TRP A 81 -2.66 1.11 6.11
CA TRP A 81 -2.36 -0.30 6.01
C TRP A 81 -2.48 -0.95 7.38
N ARG A 82 -3.26 -1.99 7.53
CA ARG A 82 -3.43 -2.70 8.80
C ARG A 82 -3.56 -4.20 8.61
N LEU A 83 -3.35 -4.96 9.68
CA LEU A 83 -3.74 -6.36 9.70
C LEU A 83 -5.27 -6.47 9.76
N ALA A 84 -5.85 -7.38 8.97
CA ALA A 84 -7.26 -7.70 9.03
C ALA A 84 -7.56 -8.43 10.35
N ARG A 85 -8.52 -7.91 11.10
CA ARG A 85 -9.01 -8.53 12.33
C ARG A 85 -10.44 -8.09 12.65
N PRO A 86 -11.20 -8.92 13.34
CA PRO A 86 -12.48 -8.48 13.90
C PRO A 86 -12.28 -7.31 14.88
N LEU A 87 -13.15 -6.31 14.78
CA LEU A 87 -13.23 -5.25 15.77
C LEU A 87 -14.00 -5.72 17.00
N THR A 88 -13.68 -5.18 18.15
CA THR A 88 -14.24 -5.50 19.47
C THR A 88 -14.78 -4.24 20.13
N ASP A 89 -15.44 -4.37 21.27
CA ASP A 89 -15.92 -3.25 22.09
C ASP A 89 -14.77 -2.35 22.63
N ALA A 90 -13.54 -2.84 22.58
CA ALA A 90 -12.34 -2.08 22.94
C ALA A 90 -11.79 -1.20 21.80
N ASP A 91 -12.30 -1.38 20.58
CA ASP A 91 -11.94 -0.54 19.45
C ASP A 91 -12.86 0.70 19.37
N ALA A 92 -12.32 1.80 18.86
CA ALA A 92 -13.11 3.01 18.64
C ALA A 92 -14.24 2.76 17.64
N GLY A 93 -15.38 3.36 17.87
CA GLY A 93 -16.51 3.34 16.96
C GLY A 93 -16.33 4.35 15.81
N PRO A 94 -17.23 4.31 14.82
CA PRO A 94 -17.19 5.24 13.69
C PRO A 94 -17.45 6.69 14.15
N GLY A 95 -16.86 7.66 13.43
CA GLY A 95 -17.19 9.08 13.61
C GLY A 95 -16.86 9.63 15.00
N LEU A 96 -15.71 9.30 15.57
CA LEU A 96 -15.25 9.76 16.88
C LEU A 96 -15.97 9.15 18.09
N LEU A 97 -16.73 8.07 17.93
CA LEU A 97 -17.31 7.38 19.08
C LEU A 97 -16.19 6.66 19.86
N PRO A 98 -16.10 6.86 21.18
CA PRO A 98 -15.10 6.17 21.99
C PRO A 98 -15.38 4.66 22.08
N PRO A 99 -14.38 3.85 22.45
CA PRO A 99 -14.59 2.44 22.79
C PRO A 99 -15.67 2.26 23.86
N VAL A 100 -16.43 1.18 23.80
CA VAL A 100 -17.45 0.82 24.80
C VAL A 100 -16.79 0.17 26.02
N ALA A 101 -15.71 -0.56 25.81
CA ALA A 101 -14.96 -1.23 26.87
C ALA A 101 -13.51 -0.72 26.92
N ALA A 102 -12.88 -0.81 28.09
CA ALA A 102 -11.44 -0.58 28.21
C ALA A 102 -10.69 -1.74 27.52
N GLY A 103 -9.77 -1.41 26.62
CA GLY A 103 -8.88 -2.35 25.98
C GLY A 103 -7.46 -2.25 26.52
N ALA A 104 -6.75 -3.38 26.57
CA ALA A 104 -5.30 -3.39 26.73
C ALA A 104 -4.65 -3.31 25.36
N ALA A 105 -3.44 -2.75 25.29
CA ALA A 105 -2.62 -2.86 24.09
C ALA A 105 -2.40 -4.35 23.74
N ARG A 106 -2.51 -4.68 22.45
CA ARG A 106 -2.33 -6.05 21.98
C ARG A 106 -0.89 -6.48 22.17
N THR A 107 -0.73 -7.74 22.53
CA THR A 107 0.57 -8.38 22.68
C THR A 107 1.02 -9.03 21.36
N VAL A 108 2.27 -9.46 21.31
CA VAL A 108 2.79 -10.25 20.17
C VAL A 108 2.01 -11.54 20.00
N ASP A 109 1.62 -12.21 21.10
CA ASP A 109 0.83 -13.45 21.05
C ASP A 109 -0.57 -13.22 20.47
N ASP A 110 -1.21 -12.09 20.78
CA ASP A 110 -2.50 -11.70 20.18
C ASP A 110 -2.38 -11.50 18.68
N VAL A 111 -1.27 -10.94 18.20
CA VAL A 111 -1.00 -10.76 16.77
C VAL A 111 -0.67 -12.08 16.11
N GLU A 112 0.16 -12.93 16.73
CA GLU A 112 0.45 -14.28 16.20
C GLU A 112 -0.82 -15.14 16.06
N ALA A 113 -1.83 -14.95 16.91
CA ALA A 113 -3.11 -15.64 16.80
C ALA A 113 -3.94 -15.23 15.56
N LEU A 114 -3.59 -14.13 14.86
CA LEU A 114 -4.19 -13.72 13.59
C LEU A 114 -3.58 -14.42 12.36
N ARG A 115 -2.57 -15.26 12.56
CA ARG A 115 -1.89 -15.94 11.45
C ARG A 115 -2.88 -16.84 10.72
N ASN A 116 -2.95 -16.67 9.39
CA ASN A 116 -3.83 -17.46 8.53
C ASN A 116 -3.27 -18.86 8.23
N ASP A 117 -4.06 -19.71 7.56
CA ASP A 117 -3.70 -21.08 7.23
C ASP A 117 -2.45 -21.19 6.33
N ASP A 118 -2.13 -20.16 5.56
CA ASP A 118 -0.93 -20.07 4.74
C ASP A 118 0.32 -19.65 5.52
N GLY A 119 0.16 -19.36 6.81
CA GLY A 119 1.23 -18.92 7.70
C GLY A 119 1.64 -17.47 7.50
N GLY A 120 0.80 -16.66 6.85
CA GLY A 120 0.89 -15.22 6.73
C GLY A 120 -0.10 -14.50 7.65
N PHE A 121 -0.31 -13.21 7.40
CA PHE A 121 -1.35 -12.41 8.03
C PHE A 121 -2.19 -11.76 6.95
N ASP A 122 -3.50 -11.75 7.12
CA ASP A 122 -4.37 -11.01 6.23
C ASP A 122 -4.23 -9.51 6.48
N VAL A 123 -4.29 -8.73 5.40
CA VAL A 123 -4.14 -7.27 5.44
C VAL A 123 -5.30 -6.58 4.73
N GLU A 124 -5.65 -5.42 5.25
CA GLU A 124 -6.59 -4.48 4.64
C GLU A 124 -5.85 -3.17 4.38
N VAL A 125 -6.04 -2.62 3.17
CA VAL A 125 -5.42 -1.36 2.77
C VAL A 125 -6.49 -0.47 2.14
N VAL A 126 -6.57 0.77 2.61
CA VAL A 126 -7.41 1.80 1.98
C VAL A 126 -6.53 2.89 1.41
N LEU A 127 -6.74 3.22 0.14
CA LEU A 127 -6.01 4.26 -0.56
C LEU A 127 -6.98 5.28 -1.15
N ALA A 128 -6.59 6.55 -1.13
CA ALA A 128 -7.28 7.63 -1.80
C ALA A 128 -6.31 8.38 -2.70
N HIS A 129 -6.69 8.56 -3.95
CA HIS A 129 -5.92 9.27 -4.96
C HIS A 129 -6.36 10.73 -5.06
N ALA A 130 -5.46 11.60 -5.48
CA ALA A 130 -5.72 13.04 -5.59
C ALA A 130 -6.85 13.39 -6.60
N ASP A 131 -7.15 12.51 -7.55
CA ASP A 131 -8.25 12.65 -8.50
C ASP A 131 -9.61 12.17 -7.96
N GLY A 132 -9.64 11.64 -6.72
CA GLY A 132 -10.83 11.19 -6.02
C GLY A 132 -11.14 9.70 -6.17
N VAL A 133 -10.31 8.91 -6.85
CA VAL A 133 -10.39 7.44 -6.79
C VAL A 133 -10.09 6.99 -5.37
N SER A 134 -10.87 6.04 -4.87
CA SER A 134 -10.64 5.39 -3.58
C SER A 134 -10.70 3.88 -3.74
N GLU A 135 -9.78 3.19 -3.09
CA GLU A 135 -9.59 1.75 -3.24
C GLU A 135 -9.57 1.08 -1.86
N LEU A 136 -10.28 -0.02 -1.74
CA LEU A 136 -10.12 -0.98 -0.65
C LEU A 136 -9.41 -2.20 -1.22
N TYR A 137 -8.24 -2.50 -0.70
CA TYR A 137 -7.51 -3.72 -1.00
C TYR A 137 -7.61 -4.70 0.15
N VAL A 138 -7.67 -5.97 -0.20
CA VAL A 138 -7.50 -7.11 0.70
C VAL A 138 -6.39 -8.01 0.18
N GLY A 139 -5.74 -8.74 1.05
CA GLY A 139 -4.69 -9.67 0.69
C GLY A 139 -3.90 -10.14 1.88
N GLN A 140 -2.64 -10.48 1.69
CA GLN A 140 -1.82 -11.04 2.76
C GLN A 140 -0.38 -10.54 2.75
N ILE A 141 0.21 -10.57 3.95
CA ILE A 141 1.64 -10.47 4.16
C ILE A 141 2.21 -11.81 4.62
N LYS A 142 3.27 -12.27 3.96
CA LYS A 142 4.00 -13.48 4.34
C LYS A 142 5.49 -13.24 4.24
N GLY A 143 6.15 -13.16 5.39
CA GLY A 143 7.54 -12.72 5.44
C GLY A 143 7.70 -11.32 4.83
N PRO A 144 8.72 -11.08 4.00
CA PRO A 144 8.96 -9.77 3.40
C PRO A 144 8.22 -9.60 2.05
N ARG A 145 7.03 -10.19 1.90
CA ARG A 145 6.19 -10.07 0.70
C ARG A 145 4.75 -9.77 1.06
N ILE A 146 4.14 -8.87 0.31
CA ILE A 146 2.72 -8.51 0.39
C ILE A 146 2.12 -8.64 -1.01
N ASP A 147 0.99 -9.33 -1.10
CA ASP A 147 0.16 -9.42 -2.29
C ASP A 147 -1.24 -8.95 -1.92
N ILE A 148 -1.74 -7.92 -2.61
CA ILE A 148 -3.07 -7.34 -2.37
C ILE A 148 -3.81 -7.13 -3.69
N ALA A 149 -5.13 -7.29 -3.64
CA ALA A 149 -6.05 -7.05 -4.75
C ALA A 149 -7.19 -6.15 -4.29
N THR A 150 -7.71 -5.32 -5.17
CA THR A 150 -8.88 -4.49 -4.85
C THR A 150 -10.11 -5.37 -4.62
N ASP A 151 -10.75 -5.17 -3.46
CA ASP A 151 -12.10 -5.64 -3.16
C ASP A 151 -13.15 -4.64 -3.69
N ALA A 152 -12.84 -3.35 -3.58
CA ALA A 152 -13.69 -2.28 -4.09
C ALA A 152 -12.87 -1.11 -4.66
N VAL A 153 -13.38 -0.54 -5.76
CA VAL A 153 -12.90 0.71 -6.33
C VAL A 153 -14.08 1.67 -6.46
N VAL A 154 -13.96 2.85 -5.84
CA VAL A 154 -14.93 3.93 -5.93
C VAL A 154 -14.29 5.10 -6.66
N ARG A 155 -14.98 5.65 -7.67
CA ARG A 155 -14.47 6.78 -8.44
C ARG A 155 -15.56 7.79 -8.77
N PRO A 156 -15.23 9.09 -8.82
CA PRO A 156 -16.14 10.10 -9.36
C PRO A 156 -16.45 9.86 -10.84
N SER A 157 -17.62 10.27 -11.29
CA SER A 157 -18.09 10.05 -12.67
C SER A 157 -17.20 10.71 -13.74
N GLY A 158 -16.49 11.78 -13.39
CA GLY A 158 -15.57 12.49 -14.30
C GLY A 158 -14.18 11.86 -14.44
N VAL A 159 -13.84 10.85 -13.63
CA VAL A 159 -12.53 10.20 -13.67
C VAL A 159 -12.52 9.08 -14.71
N LYS A 160 -11.37 8.87 -15.35
CA LYS A 160 -11.17 7.80 -16.35
C LYS A 160 -11.52 6.42 -15.77
N ALA A 161 -11.91 5.50 -16.63
CA ALA A 161 -12.30 4.16 -16.21
C ALA A 161 -11.14 3.43 -15.54
N TYR A 162 -11.36 3.00 -14.29
CA TYR A 162 -10.47 2.24 -13.46
C TYR A 162 -11.33 1.35 -12.56
N THR A 163 -11.17 0.04 -12.65
CA THR A 163 -12.13 -0.91 -12.06
C THR A 163 -11.53 -1.91 -11.11
N ALA A 164 -10.26 -2.25 -11.28
CA ALA A 164 -9.56 -3.18 -10.40
C ALA A 164 -8.06 -2.97 -10.47
N ALA A 165 -7.36 -3.43 -9.44
CA ALA A 165 -5.91 -3.49 -9.41
C ALA A 165 -5.39 -4.61 -8.52
N THR A 166 -4.15 -5.02 -8.77
CA THR A 166 -3.34 -5.77 -7.81
C THR A 166 -2.04 -5.05 -7.56
N ARG A 167 -1.53 -5.16 -6.34
CA ARG A 167 -0.20 -4.63 -5.99
C ARG A 167 0.61 -5.71 -5.28
N MET A 168 1.87 -5.79 -5.62
CA MET A 168 2.84 -6.63 -4.94
C MET A 168 3.95 -5.78 -4.37
N TYR A 169 4.35 -6.07 -3.15
CA TYR A 169 5.53 -5.47 -2.50
C TYR A 169 6.44 -6.58 -2.00
N GLY A 170 7.75 -6.40 -2.12
CA GLY A 170 8.73 -7.36 -1.62
C GLY A 170 10.03 -6.69 -1.22
N LEU A 171 10.61 -7.07 -0.09
CA LEU A 171 11.92 -6.59 0.35
C LEU A 171 13.00 -7.58 -0.10
N VAL A 172 13.82 -7.18 -1.06
CA VAL A 172 14.89 -8.01 -1.63
C VAL A 172 16.21 -7.24 -1.66
N GLY A 173 17.21 -7.77 -0.99
CA GLY A 173 18.54 -7.15 -0.96
C GLY A 173 18.56 -5.72 -0.44
N GLY A 174 17.70 -5.39 0.53
CA GLY A 174 17.57 -4.05 1.10
C GLY A 174 16.80 -3.04 0.24
N HIS A 175 16.18 -3.50 -0.86
CA HIS A 175 15.36 -2.68 -1.73
C HIS A 175 13.89 -3.12 -1.65
N LEU A 176 12.99 -2.16 -1.69
CA LEU A 176 11.57 -2.40 -1.84
C LEU A 176 11.26 -2.56 -3.34
N LEU A 177 10.89 -3.76 -3.73
CA LEU A 177 10.36 -4.05 -5.06
C LEU A 177 8.85 -3.86 -5.02
N TRP A 178 8.30 -3.23 -6.05
CA TRP A 178 6.89 -2.93 -6.17
C TRP A 178 6.41 -3.18 -7.60
N ALA A 179 5.23 -3.75 -7.72
CA ALA A 179 4.54 -3.95 -8.99
C ALA A 179 3.06 -3.61 -8.85
N TRP A 180 2.48 -3.08 -9.92
CA TRP A 180 1.09 -2.67 -9.98
C TRP A 180 0.48 -3.09 -11.30
N ASP A 181 -0.54 -3.94 -11.24
CA ASP A 181 -1.38 -4.32 -12.36
C ASP A 181 -2.71 -3.60 -12.24
N ILE A 182 -3.27 -3.17 -13.36
CA ILE A 182 -4.55 -2.43 -13.39
C ILE A 182 -5.51 -2.97 -14.44
N ALA A 183 -6.81 -2.86 -14.15
CA ALA A 183 -7.90 -2.95 -15.12
C ALA A 183 -8.45 -1.54 -15.35
N ALA A 184 -8.01 -0.87 -16.40
CA ALA A 184 -8.31 0.53 -16.66
C ALA A 184 -8.57 0.77 -18.16
N LEU A 185 -9.25 1.88 -18.47
CA LEU A 185 -9.50 2.33 -19.84
C LEU A 185 -10.16 1.25 -20.73
N GLY A 186 -10.97 0.38 -20.12
CA GLY A 186 -11.66 -0.71 -20.81
C GLY A 186 -10.83 -1.96 -21.07
N GLN A 187 -9.62 -2.05 -20.49
CA GLN A 187 -8.78 -3.24 -20.57
C GLN A 187 -8.99 -4.16 -19.36
N GLU A 188 -8.76 -5.44 -19.57
CA GLU A 188 -8.66 -6.44 -18.51
C GLU A 188 -7.44 -6.16 -17.61
N LEU A 189 -7.42 -6.82 -16.43
CA LEU A 189 -6.30 -6.69 -15.48
C LEU A 189 -4.99 -7.13 -16.14
N GLY A 190 -4.01 -6.25 -16.14
CA GLY A 190 -2.71 -6.51 -16.72
C GLY A 190 -1.61 -5.66 -16.13
N SER A 191 -0.37 -6.10 -16.32
CA SER A 191 0.82 -5.39 -15.84
C SER A 191 0.86 -3.97 -16.38
N HIS A 192 1.13 -3.03 -15.49
CA HIS A 192 1.11 -1.60 -15.77
C HIS A 192 2.41 -0.93 -15.38
N ALA A 193 2.88 -1.13 -14.15
CA ALA A 193 4.06 -0.47 -13.64
C ALA A 193 4.83 -1.37 -12.67
N SER A 194 6.13 -1.19 -12.61
CA SER A 194 6.97 -1.79 -11.57
C SER A 194 8.15 -0.89 -11.24
N ALA A 195 8.61 -0.93 -10.00
CA ALA A 195 9.71 -0.11 -9.52
C ALA A 195 10.61 -0.85 -8.53
N ARG A 196 11.84 -0.36 -8.40
CA ARG A 196 12.81 -0.75 -7.38
C ARG A 196 13.23 0.49 -6.61
N LEU A 197 12.98 0.46 -5.31
CA LEU A 197 13.16 1.60 -4.42
C LEU A 197 14.24 1.29 -3.39
N ALA A 198 15.10 2.27 -3.11
CA ALA A 198 16.04 2.23 -1.99
C ALA A 198 15.44 3.00 -0.81
N LYS A 199 15.83 2.63 0.41
CA LYS A 199 15.45 3.39 1.59
C LYS A 199 16.14 4.74 1.55
N ALA A 200 15.38 5.83 1.64
CA ALA A 200 15.94 7.18 1.73
C ALA A 200 16.61 7.37 3.10
N GLU A 201 17.71 8.11 3.13
CA GLU A 201 18.45 8.46 4.36
C GLU A 201 17.73 9.54 5.17
#